data_a60dac15c43739740334a84534d897b1
#
_entry.id   a60dac15c43739740334a84534d897b1
#
_cell.length_a   1.000
_cell.length_b   1.000
_cell.length_c   1.000
_cell.angle_alpha   90.00
_cell.angle_beta   90.00
_cell.angle_gamma   90.00
#
_symmetry.space_group_name_H-M   'P 1'
#
loop_
_entity.id
_entity.type
_entity.pdbx_description
1 polymer ?
#
loop_
_entity_poly.entity_id
_entity_poly.type
_entity_poly.pdbx_seq_one_letter_code
_entity_poly.pdbx_strand_id
1 'polypeptide(L)'
;MLMAAVLVIASAAGLYGCSGSRAAPESTFVLLDGSKKTAADFKGKVTLVNFWATSCVTCIAEMPKIVATYNKFQERGYDTVAVAMKYDPPSYVVNYTETRKLPFKVAIDNTGAVAKAWGDVQLTPTTYLVNKRGEIVKQYVGEPDFAALHLLIEKLLAET
;
A
#
# COMPACT_ATOMS: atom_id res chain seq x y z
N MET A 1 27.89 -63.49 12.97
CA MET A 1 27.46 -62.26 13.69
C MET A 1 27.42 -61.14 12.66
N LEU A 2 26.26 -60.81 12.13
CA LEU A 2 26.04 -59.69 11.20
C LEU A 2 25.64 -58.48 12.03
N MET A 3 26.44 -57.39 12.00
CA MET A 3 26.07 -56.08 12.53
C MET A 3 25.38 -55.29 11.42
N ALA A 4 24.10 -55.05 11.58
CA ALA A 4 23.34 -54.16 10.69
C ALA A 4 23.55 -52.70 11.14
N ALA A 5 24.18 -51.91 10.30
CA ALA A 5 24.32 -50.46 10.50
C ALA A 5 23.00 -49.75 10.09
N VAL A 6 22.34 -49.14 11.09
CA VAL A 6 21.13 -48.29 10.83
C VAL A 6 21.61 -46.91 10.49
N LEU A 7 21.36 -46.47 9.24
CA LEU A 7 21.57 -45.12 8.77
C LEU A 7 20.38 -44.25 9.19
N VAL A 8 20.59 -43.37 10.14
CA VAL A 8 19.59 -42.34 10.52
C VAL A 8 19.77 -41.16 9.58
N ILE A 9 18.83 -41.03 8.64
CA ILE A 9 18.71 -39.84 7.76
C ILE A 9 17.99 -38.76 8.56
N ALA A 10 18.74 -37.79 9.07
CA ALA A 10 18.19 -36.59 9.68
C ALA A 10 17.64 -35.68 8.57
N SER A 11 16.33 -35.67 8.37
CA SER A 11 15.64 -34.71 7.50
C SER A 11 15.63 -33.34 8.19
N ALA A 12 16.49 -32.45 7.77
CA ALA A 12 16.43 -31.04 8.15
C ALA A 12 15.24 -30.40 7.43
N ALA A 13 14.07 -30.40 8.08
CA ALA A 13 12.95 -29.56 7.65
C ALA A 13 13.32 -28.09 7.92
N GLY A 14 13.72 -27.39 6.87
CA GLY A 14 13.96 -25.95 6.93
C GLY A 14 12.64 -25.23 7.26
N LEU A 15 12.57 -24.65 8.44
CA LEU A 15 11.53 -23.69 8.83
C LEU A 15 11.72 -22.43 7.98
N TYR A 16 11.09 -22.38 6.81
CA TYR A 16 10.89 -21.13 6.09
C TYR A 16 9.94 -20.27 6.94
N GLY A 17 10.52 -19.32 7.68
CA GLY A 17 9.77 -18.32 8.40
C GLY A 17 8.87 -17.56 7.42
N CYS A 18 7.55 -17.73 7.54
CA CYS A 18 6.58 -16.88 6.86
C CYS A 18 6.81 -15.44 7.33
N SER A 19 7.53 -14.66 6.54
CA SER A 19 7.53 -13.21 6.63
C SER A 19 6.08 -12.76 6.39
N GLY A 20 5.47 -12.08 7.37
CA GLY A 20 4.03 -11.84 7.48
C GLY A 20 3.42 -10.89 6.45
N SER A 21 3.63 -11.14 5.14
CA SER A 21 2.90 -10.47 4.06
C SER A 21 1.54 -11.12 3.88
N ARG A 22 0.49 -10.29 3.68
CA ARG A 22 -0.87 -10.78 3.37
C ARG A 22 -1.32 -10.21 2.03
N ALA A 23 -2.10 -10.96 1.27
CA ALA A 23 -2.70 -10.45 0.03
C ALA A 23 -3.49 -9.16 0.31
N ALA A 24 -3.33 -8.16 -0.56
CA ALA A 24 -4.19 -6.98 -0.53
C ALA A 24 -5.64 -7.42 -0.74
N PRO A 25 -6.59 -6.91 0.07
CA PRO A 25 -7.98 -7.34 -0.03
C PRO A 25 -8.58 -6.92 -1.38
N GLU A 26 -9.45 -7.77 -1.92
CA GLU A 26 -10.22 -7.43 -3.10
C GLU A 26 -11.01 -6.15 -2.86
N SER A 27 -10.77 -5.13 -3.69
CA SER A 27 -11.33 -3.81 -3.51
C SER A 27 -11.45 -3.11 -4.87
N THR A 28 -12.47 -2.27 -5.00
CA THR A 28 -12.65 -1.42 -6.17
C THR A 28 -12.50 0.05 -5.76
N PHE A 29 -11.50 0.70 -6.30
CA PHE A 29 -11.22 2.12 -6.10
C PHE A 29 -11.90 2.91 -7.21
N VAL A 30 -12.84 3.78 -6.86
CA VAL A 30 -13.49 4.70 -7.81
C VAL A 30 -12.68 5.98 -7.87
N LEU A 31 -12.04 6.24 -8.99
CA LEU A 31 -11.18 7.41 -9.20
C LEU A 31 -12.01 8.67 -9.47
N LEU A 32 -11.39 9.85 -9.37
CA LEU A 32 -12.07 11.14 -9.57
C LEU A 32 -12.62 11.32 -10.99
N ASP A 33 -12.02 10.67 -11.99
CA ASP A 33 -12.51 10.66 -13.38
C ASP A 33 -13.64 9.64 -13.63
N GLY A 34 -14.09 8.95 -12.58
CA GLY A 34 -15.12 7.90 -12.64
C GLY A 34 -14.58 6.53 -13.07
N SER A 35 -13.33 6.40 -13.48
CA SER A 35 -12.73 5.12 -13.80
C SER A 35 -12.54 4.28 -12.52
N LYS A 36 -12.36 2.97 -12.70
CA LYS A 36 -12.18 2.04 -11.58
C LYS A 36 -10.82 1.36 -11.65
N LYS A 37 -10.20 1.19 -10.49
CA LYS A 37 -9.03 0.35 -10.27
C LYS A 37 -9.37 -0.71 -9.24
N THR A 38 -8.72 -1.87 -9.34
CA THR A 38 -8.87 -2.95 -8.36
C THR A 38 -7.55 -3.28 -7.70
N ALA A 39 -7.57 -4.05 -6.63
CA ALA A 39 -6.34 -4.53 -6.01
C ALA A 39 -5.49 -5.40 -6.99
N ALA A 40 -6.12 -6.04 -7.97
CA ALA A 40 -5.42 -6.80 -9.01
C ALA A 40 -4.56 -5.91 -9.93
N ASP A 41 -4.94 -4.64 -10.12
CA ASP A 41 -4.20 -3.67 -10.93
C ASP A 41 -2.87 -3.22 -10.27
N PHE A 42 -2.65 -3.60 -9.01
CA PHE A 42 -1.38 -3.32 -8.31
C PHE A 42 -0.27 -4.33 -8.65
N LYS A 43 -0.64 -5.52 -9.16
CA LYS A 43 0.33 -6.55 -9.52
C LYS A 43 1.35 -6.03 -10.55
N GLY A 44 2.61 -6.36 -10.32
CA GLY A 44 3.73 -5.88 -11.12
C GLY A 44 4.30 -4.53 -10.70
N LYS A 45 3.66 -3.85 -9.74
CA LYS A 45 4.13 -2.56 -9.19
C LYS A 45 4.25 -2.61 -7.67
N VAL A 46 5.17 -1.83 -7.12
CA VAL A 46 5.16 -1.48 -5.70
C VAL A 46 4.16 -0.35 -5.54
N THR A 47 3.10 -0.55 -4.75
CA THR A 47 2.01 0.44 -4.65
C THR A 47 1.83 0.93 -3.24
N LEU A 48 1.78 2.25 -3.06
CA LEU A 48 1.37 2.90 -1.82
C LEU A 48 -0.12 3.17 -1.87
N VAL A 49 -0.87 2.67 -0.89
CA VAL A 49 -2.30 2.97 -0.70
C VAL A 49 -2.44 3.79 0.57
N ASN A 50 -2.81 5.07 0.41
CA ASN A 50 -2.90 6.03 1.51
C ASN A 50 -4.35 6.43 1.75
N PHE A 51 -4.88 6.16 2.95
CA PHE A 51 -6.20 6.61 3.40
C PHE A 51 -6.06 7.97 4.08
N TRP A 52 -6.78 8.97 3.58
CA TRP A 52 -6.65 10.36 3.97
C TRP A 52 -7.98 11.12 3.95
N ALA A 53 -7.97 12.35 4.46
CA ALA A 53 -9.07 13.30 4.33
C ALA A 53 -8.55 14.73 4.24
N THR A 54 -9.30 15.61 3.59
CA THR A 54 -8.96 17.05 3.48
C THR A 54 -9.02 17.78 4.83
N SER A 55 -9.81 17.25 5.78
CA SER A 55 -9.90 17.76 7.15
C SER A 55 -8.81 17.23 8.09
N CYS A 56 -7.98 16.28 7.62
CA CYS A 56 -6.92 15.66 8.41
C CYS A 56 -5.63 16.47 8.29
N VAL A 57 -5.27 17.22 9.33
CA VAL A 57 -4.09 18.10 9.32
C VAL A 57 -2.80 17.36 9.02
N THR A 58 -2.57 16.20 9.64
CA THR A 58 -1.40 15.35 9.40
C THR A 58 -1.37 14.83 7.97
N CYS A 59 -2.54 14.45 7.39
CA CYS A 59 -2.63 14.01 6.00
C CYS A 59 -2.19 15.12 5.03
N ILE A 60 -2.65 16.33 5.27
CA ILE A 60 -2.27 17.50 4.45
C ILE A 60 -0.78 17.83 4.58
N ALA A 61 -0.21 17.68 5.77
CA ALA A 61 1.21 17.91 6.01
C ALA A 61 2.12 16.86 5.35
N GLU A 62 1.68 15.58 5.28
CA GLU A 62 2.46 14.52 4.65
C GLU A 62 2.32 14.48 3.12
N MET A 63 1.23 15.01 2.55
CA MET A 63 0.93 14.91 1.12
C MET A 63 2.08 15.36 0.19
N PRO A 64 2.80 16.47 0.46
CA PRO A 64 3.98 16.85 -0.34
C PRO A 64 5.09 15.78 -0.32
N LYS A 65 5.25 15.04 0.76
CA LYS A 65 6.24 13.95 0.88
C LYS A 65 5.81 12.72 0.07
N ILE A 66 4.49 12.43 0.03
CA ILE A 66 3.93 11.40 -0.83
C ILE A 66 4.13 11.77 -2.31
N VAL A 67 3.91 13.03 -2.69
CA VAL A 67 4.17 13.54 -4.05
C VAL A 67 5.65 13.38 -4.41
N ALA A 68 6.57 13.77 -3.51
CA ALA A 68 8.01 13.61 -3.73
C ALA A 68 8.40 12.12 -3.89
N THR A 69 7.79 11.24 -3.09
CA THR A 69 8.00 9.78 -3.19
C THR A 69 7.52 9.25 -4.53
N TYR A 70 6.32 9.65 -4.97
CA TYR A 70 5.79 9.26 -6.28
C TYR A 70 6.70 9.70 -7.41
N ASN A 71 7.09 10.98 -7.44
CA ASN A 71 7.97 11.51 -8.47
C ASN A 71 9.33 10.82 -8.51
N LYS A 72 9.86 10.40 -7.35
CA LYS A 72 11.14 9.68 -7.27
C LYS A 72 11.08 8.27 -7.87
N PHE A 73 9.95 7.56 -7.72
CA PHE A 73 9.91 6.12 -7.96
C PHE A 73 8.98 5.68 -9.11
N GLN A 74 8.08 6.54 -9.61
CA GLN A 74 7.04 6.15 -10.59
C GLN A 74 7.60 5.47 -11.84
N GLU A 75 8.71 5.95 -12.39
CA GLU A 75 9.33 5.39 -13.59
C GLU A 75 10.02 4.04 -13.37
N ARG A 76 10.17 3.65 -12.09
CA ARG A 76 10.82 2.41 -11.68
C ARG A 76 9.83 1.29 -11.33
N GLY A 77 8.54 1.48 -11.64
CA GLY A 77 7.50 0.49 -11.32
C GLY A 77 6.83 0.70 -9.97
N TYR A 78 6.76 1.95 -9.51
CA TYR A 78 6.03 2.36 -8.32
C TYR A 78 4.73 3.08 -8.70
N ASP A 79 3.70 2.95 -7.86
CA ASP A 79 2.44 3.68 -8.01
C ASP A 79 1.91 4.15 -6.65
N THR A 80 0.96 5.08 -6.67
CA THR A 80 0.27 5.57 -5.47
C THR A 80 -1.22 5.68 -5.77
N VAL A 81 -2.05 5.25 -4.81
CA VAL A 81 -3.49 5.50 -4.78
C VAL A 81 -3.84 6.16 -3.45
N ALA A 82 -4.25 7.42 -3.50
CA ALA A 82 -4.74 8.15 -2.33
C ALA A 82 -6.26 7.97 -2.24
N VAL A 83 -6.74 7.36 -1.16
CA VAL A 83 -8.15 7.01 -0.94
C VAL A 83 -8.75 7.98 0.07
N ALA A 84 -9.59 8.91 -0.39
CA ALA A 84 -10.32 9.81 0.48
C ALA A 84 -11.42 9.05 1.22
N MET A 85 -11.49 9.27 2.54
CA MET A 85 -12.44 8.61 3.42
C MET A 85 -13.88 9.03 3.15
N LYS A 86 -14.85 8.15 3.43
CA LYS A 86 -16.29 8.35 3.15
C LYS A 86 -16.91 9.62 3.75
N TYR A 87 -16.30 10.14 4.81
CA TYR A 87 -16.78 11.36 5.49
C TYR A 87 -16.23 12.66 4.87
N ASP A 88 -15.27 12.54 3.92
CA ASP A 88 -14.66 13.70 3.27
C ASP A 88 -15.55 14.14 2.08
N PRO A 89 -16.02 15.40 2.04
CA PRO A 89 -16.88 15.85 0.94
C PRO A 89 -16.17 15.73 -0.41
N PRO A 90 -16.78 15.08 -1.42
CA PRO A 90 -16.14 14.88 -2.72
C PRO A 90 -15.64 16.18 -3.39
N SER A 91 -16.36 17.28 -3.24
CA SER A 91 -15.95 18.58 -3.78
C SER A 91 -14.64 19.09 -3.17
N TYR A 92 -14.38 18.79 -1.89
CA TYR A 92 -13.14 19.18 -1.22
C TYR A 92 -11.97 18.34 -1.72
N VAL A 93 -12.21 17.04 -1.91
CA VAL A 93 -11.20 16.11 -2.46
C VAL A 93 -10.80 16.52 -3.87
N VAL A 94 -11.79 16.81 -4.74
CA VAL A 94 -11.56 17.27 -6.11
C VAL A 94 -10.76 18.58 -6.10
N ASN A 95 -11.25 19.60 -5.36
CA ASN A 95 -10.58 20.89 -5.29
C ASN A 95 -9.14 20.78 -4.77
N TYR A 96 -8.90 19.97 -3.73
CA TYR A 96 -7.55 19.74 -3.20
C TYR A 96 -6.65 19.08 -4.27
N THR A 97 -7.14 18.04 -4.91
CA THR A 97 -6.39 17.30 -5.94
C THR A 97 -5.99 18.19 -7.10
N GLU A 98 -6.91 19.02 -7.61
CA GLU A 98 -6.66 19.92 -8.73
C GLU A 98 -5.73 21.08 -8.36
N THR A 99 -6.01 21.75 -7.23
CA THR A 99 -5.20 22.90 -6.79
C THR A 99 -3.77 22.51 -6.41
N ARG A 100 -3.58 21.31 -5.83
CA ARG A 100 -2.27 20.79 -5.49
C ARG A 100 -1.62 19.99 -6.63
N LYS A 101 -2.34 19.76 -7.73
CA LYS A 101 -1.88 19.00 -8.91
C LYS A 101 -1.28 17.64 -8.51
N LEU A 102 -2.04 16.86 -7.75
CA LEU A 102 -1.55 15.55 -7.30
C LEU A 102 -1.24 14.67 -8.52
N PRO A 103 -0.01 14.12 -8.64
CA PRO A 103 0.44 13.44 -9.86
C PRO A 103 0.01 11.97 -9.93
N PHE A 104 -0.64 11.46 -8.91
CA PHE A 104 -1.05 10.06 -8.78
C PHE A 104 -2.57 9.92 -8.70
N LYS A 105 -3.05 8.69 -8.63
CA LYS A 105 -4.49 8.38 -8.59
C LYS A 105 -5.09 8.76 -7.25
N VAL A 106 -6.22 9.46 -7.30
CA VAL A 106 -7.05 9.77 -6.14
C VAL A 106 -8.40 9.08 -6.31
N ALA A 107 -8.79 8.32 -5.30
CA ALA A 107 -10.09 7.64 -5.23
C ALA A 107 -10.91 8.21 -4.08
N ILE A 108 -12.23 8.08 -4.16
CA ILE A 108 -13.15 8.41 -3.08
C ILE A 108 -13.87 7.13 -2.63
N ASP A 109 -13.76 6.80 -1.36
CA ASP A 109 -14.46 5.66 -0.76
C ASP A 109 -15.83 6.09 -0.22
N ASN A 110 -16.75 6.46 -1.13
CA ASN A 110 -18.09 6.99 -0.76
C ASN A 110 -18.88 6.08 0.19
N THR A 111 -18.64 4.78 0.15
CA THR A 111 -19.39 3.79 0.95
C THR A 111 -18.66 3.37 2.22
N GLY A 112 -17.35 3.61 2.28
CA GLY A 112 -16.47 3.07 3.32
C GLY A 112 -16.10 1.60 3.10
N ALA A 113 -16.45 1.03 1.95
CA ALA A 113 -16.20 -0.38 1.67
C ALA A 113 -14.72 -0.70 1.50
N VAL A 114 -13.95 0.22 0.90
CA VAL A 114 -12.51 0.07 0.74
C VAL A 114 -11.80 0.13 2.09
N ALA A 115 -12.07 1.16 2.89
CA ALA A 115 -11.51 1.29 4.24
C ALA A 115 -11.83 0.07 5.11
N LYS A 116 -13.07 -0.44 5.04
CA LYS A 116 -13.49 -1.64 5.75
C LYS A 116 -12.71 -2.88 5.31
N ALA A 117 -12.56 -3.10 4.01
CA ALA A 117 -11.83 -4.24 3.47
C ALA A 117 -10.34 -4.21 3.86
N TRP A 118 -9.74 -3.03 3.95
CA TRP A 118 -8.32 -2.84 4.26
C TRP A 118 -7.99 -2.89 5.76
N GLY A 119 -8.88 -3.46 6.57
CA GLY A 119 -8.69 -3.66 8.00
C GLY A 119 -9.47 -2.69 8.85
N ASP A 120 -10.63 -2.24 8.35
CA ASP A 120 -11.53 -1.31 9.02
C ASP A 120 -10.84 0.00 9.42
N VAL A 121 -10.23 0.66 8.44
CA VAL A 121 -9.45 1.89 8.65
C VAL A 121 -10.33 2.96 9.27
N GLN A 122 -10.02 3.34 10.51
CA GLN A 122 -10.74 4.36 11.29
C GLN A 122 -9.92 5.64 11.46
N LEU A 123 -8.60 5.54 11.39
CA LEU A 123 -7.67 6.63 11.62
C LEU A 123 -7.00 7.07 10.32
N THR A 124 -6.83 8.39 10.16
CA THR A 124 -6.08 8.97 9.04
C THR A 124 -4.93 9.84 9.55
N PRO A 125 -3.79 9.82 8.86
CA PRO A 125 -3.49 8.98 7.72
C PRO A 125 -3.24 7.52 8.12
N THR A 126 -3.67 6.58 7.28
CA THR A 126 -3.24 5.17 7.35
C THR A 126 -2.72 4.77 5.97
N THR A 127 -1.50 4.24 5.94
CA THR A 127 -0.80 3.96 4.70
C THR A 127 -0.39 2.48 4.64
N TYR A 128 -0.64 1.85 3.50
CA TYR A 128 -0.21 0.49 3.21
C TYR A 128 0.80 0.49 2.07
N LEU A 129 1.85 -0.32 2.20
CA LEU A 129 2.78 -0.59 1.12
C LEU A 129 2.55 -2.01 0.61
N VAL A 130 2.29 -2.12 -0.68
CA VAL A 130 1.97 -3.37 -1.39
C VAL A 130 3.13 -3.70 -2.33
N ASN A 131 3.61 -4.93 -2.32
CA ASN A 131 4.68 -5.40 -3.21
C ASN A 131 4.17 -5.76 -4.62
N LYS A 132 5.08 -6.12 -5.53
CA LYS A 132 4.75 -6.51 -6.92
C LYS A 132 3.84 -7.74 -7.03
N ARG A 133 3.78 -8.57 -6.00
CA ARG A 133 2.87 -9.74 -5.95
C ARG A 133 1.44 -9.37 -5.52
N GLY A 134 1.19 -8.10 -5.15
CA GLY A 134 -0.09 -7.65 -4.62
C GLY A 134 -0.28 -7.97 -3.14
N GLU A 135 0.81 -8.09 -2.38
CA GLU A 135 0.78 -8.38 -0.95
C GLU A 135 1.12 -7.14 -0.12
N ILE A 136 0.36 -6.90 0.94
CA ILE A 136 0.67 -5.86 1.93
C ILE A 136 1.91 -6.31 2.71
N VAL A 137 2.98 -5.52 2.63
CA VAL A 137 4.24 -5.78 3.34
C VAL A 137 4.42 -4.87 4.55
N LYS A 138 3.72 -3.72 4.57
CA LYS A 138 3.79 -2.78 5.70
C LYS A 138 2.53 -1.96 5.81
N GLN A 139 2.14 -1.65 7.04
CA GLN A 139 1.09 -0.70 7.39
C GLN A 139 1.69 0.36 8.31
N TYR A 140 1.30 1.60 8.08
CA TYR A 140 1.63 2.75 8.92
C TYR A 140 0.32 3.40 9.37
N VAL A 141 0.19 3.70 10.66
CA VAL A 141 -0.89 4.52 11.22
C VAL A 141 -0.25 5.81 11.69
N GLY A 142 -0.69 6.94 11.14
CA GLY A 142 0.03 8.20 11.22
C GLY A 142 1.07 8.36 10.11
N GLU A 143 1.79 9.48 10.13
CA GLU A 143 2.83 9.77 9.13
C GLU A 143 3.98 8.76 9.22
N PRO A 144 4.38 8.11 8.12
CA PRO A 144 5.52 7.21 8.11
C PRO A 144 6.86 7.96 8.22
N ASP A 145 7.89 7.30 8.72
CA ASP A 145 9.26 7.73 8.48
C ASP A 145 9.58 7.54 6.99
N PHE A 146 9.62 8.65 6.23
CA PHE A 146 9.82 8.62 4.78
C PHE A 146 11.20 8.12 4.37
N ALA A 147 12.24 8.28 5.21
CA ALA A 147 13.55 7.73 4.91
C ALA A 147 13.52 6.20 4.95
N ALA A 148 12.94 5.63 6.00
CA ALA A 148 12.75 4.18 6.13
C ALA A 148 11.79 3.63 5.06
N LEU A 149 10.72 4.36 4.73
CA LEU A 149 9.78 4.01 3.66
C LEU A 149 10.50 3.94 2.30
N HIS A 150 11.35 4.91 1.96
CA HIS A 150 12.11 4.91 0.72
C HIS A 150 13.04 3.71 0.61
N LEU A 151 13.77 3.35 1.68
CA LEU A 151 14.62 2.16 1.70
C LEU A 151 13.81 0.88 1.45
N LEU A 152 12.62 0.78 2.05
CA LEU A 152 11.75 -0.37 1.84
C LEU A 152 11.20 -0.41 0.40
N ILE A 153 10.79 0.73 -0.17
CA ILE A 153 10.36 0.83 -1.57
C ILE A 153 11.50 0.37 -2.50
N GLU A 154 12.73 0.86 -2.30
CA GLU A 154 13.87 0.47 -3.12
C GLU A 154 14.15 -1.03 -3.07
N LYS A 155 14.06 -1.63 -1.87
CA LYS A 155 14.17 -3.08 -1.69
C LYS A 155 13.11 -3.83 -2.51
N LEU A 156 11.83 -3.42 -2.38
CA LEU A 156 10.71 -4.08 -3.08
C LEU A 156 10.77 -3.89 -4.60
N LEU A 157 11.28 -2.76 -5.08
CA LEU A 157 11.49 -2.51 -6.50
C LEU A 157 12.59 -3.42 -7.10
N ALA A 158 13.58 -3.82 -6.30
CA ALA A 158 14.65 -4.73 -6.71
C ALA A 158 14.22 -6.21 -6.70
N GLU A 159 13.12 -6.56 -6.03
CA GLU A 159 12.56 -7.92 -6.05
C GLU A 159 11.99 -8.24 -7.45
N THR A 160 12.21 -9.49 -7.90
CA THR A 160 11.70 -10.03 -9.18
C THR A 160 10.38 -10.76 -9.00
#